data_47b59ac23722377dc38f24e388df0ce7
#
_entry.id   47b59ac23722377dc38f24e388df0ce7
#
_cell.length_a   1.000
_cell.length_b   1.000
_cell.length_c   1.000
_cell.angle_alpha   90.00
_cell.angle_beta   90.00
_cell.angle_gamma   90.00
#
_symmetry.space_group_name_H-M   'P 1'
#
loop_
_entity.id
_entity.type
_entity.pdbx_description
1 polymer ?
#
loop_
_entity_poly.entity_id
_entity_poly.type
_entity_poly.pdbx_seq_one_letter_code
_entity_poly.pdbx_strand_id
1 'polypeptide(L)'
;METQKIGRLVMIRHHESEWNKLGKWTGVVDVHLSSDGFVGAKKMGELIKDFHFDYAFTSVQIRSKETYESMMSVRDKNNDIKTESVKELNERDYGDYTGKNKWDMEKILGHEEFIKIRRSWDYPIPNGESLKMVYERSVPFYLNKILPLLREDNNVLIVAHGNSIRSIMKYIENISDEKISEVEMSFGSILIYDLNTEGHMLSKEIIQS
;
A
#
# COMPACT_ATOMS: atom_id res chain seq x y z
N MET A 1 1.45 -31.16 -10.57
CA MET A 1 2.13 -30.83 -9.30
C MET A 1 1.23 -29.81 -8.62
N GLU A 2 0.70 -30.09 -7.44
CA GLU A 2 0.01 -29.07 -6.65
C GLU A 2 0.98 -27.93 -6.36
N THR A 3 0.60 -26.72 -6.69
CA THR A 3 1.40 -25.52 -6.38
C THR A 3 1.37 -25.32 -4.88
N GLN A 4 2.49 -25.54 -4.22
CA GLN A 4 2.60 -25.40 -2.77
C GLN A 4 2.28 -23.96 -2.38
N LYS A 5 1.27 -23.80 -1.52
CA LYS A 5 0.91 -22.55 -0.88
C LYS A 5 1.94 -22.23 0.20
N ILE A 6 2.29 -20.95 0.33
CA ILE A 6 3.16 -20.41 1.38
C ILE A 6 2.34 -19.58 2.37
N GLY A 7 2.97 -18.96 3.34
CA GLY A 7 2.32 -18.06 4.29
C GLY A 7 1.50 -16.95 3.62
N ARG A 8 0.55 -16.40 4.33
CA ARG A 8 -0.43 -15.44 3.79
C ARG A 8 0.11 -14.01 3.82
N LEU A 9 -0.07 -13.28 2.72
CA LEU A 9 0.24 -11.86 2.64
C LEU A 9 -1.04 -11.03 2.76
N VAL A 10 -1.07 -10.08 3.69
CA VAL A 10 -2.12 -9.06 3.80
C VAL A 10 -1.54 -7.70 3.52
N MET A 11 -2.09 -6.97 2.56
CA MET A 11 -1.67 -5.61 2.24
C MET A 11 -2.81 -4.62 2.47
N ILE A 12 -2.51 -3.55 3.17
CA ILE A 12 -3.46 -2.52 3.58
C ILE A 12 -2.94 -1.15 3.20
N ARG A 13 -3.75 -0.38 2.45
CA ARG A 13 -3.48 1.03 2.27
C ARG A 13 -3.82 1.79 3.55
N HIS A 14 -2.93 2.71 3.98
CA HIS A 14 -3.23 3.62 5.08
C HIS A 14 -4.60 4.28 4.87
N HIS A 15 -5.30 4.58 5.97
CA HIS A 15 -6.60 5.24 5.91
C HIS A 15 -6.46 6.74 5.58
N GLU A 16 -7.56 7.47 5.50
CA GLU A 16 -7.58 8.87 5.09
C GLU A 16 -6.65 9.74 5.95
N SER A 17 -5.74 10.48 5.30
CA SER A 17 -4.93 11.51 5.94
C SER A 17 -5.58 12.90 5.80
N GLU A 18 -5.13 13.87 6.59
CA GLU A 18 -5.59 15.26 6.50
C GLU A 18 -5.51 15.82 5.08
N TRP A 19 -4.41 15.55 4.37
CA TRP A 19 -4.26 16.01 2.99
C TRP A 19 -5.09 15.20 1.99
N ASN A 20 -5.41 13.96 2.27
CA ASN A 20 -6.38 13.21 1.45
C ASN A 20 -7.77 13.86 1.55
N LYS A 21 -8.20 14.24 2.76
CA LYS A 21 -9.48 14.94 3.00
C LYS A 21 -9.53 16.30 2.25
N LEU A 22 -8.39 16.97 2.14
CA LEU A 22 -8.26 18.23 1.39
C LEU A 22 -8.06 18.04 -0.13
N GLY A 23 -8.04 16.80 -0.62
CA GLY A 23 -7.82 16.50 -2.04
C GLY A 23 -6.41 16.81 -2.55
N LYS A 24 -5.40 16.92 -1.67
CA LYS A 24 -4.02 17.24 -2.05
C LYS A 24 -3.20 15.99 -2.35
N TRP A 25 -2.18 16.15 -3.22
CA TRP A 25 -1.11 15.16 -3.33
C TRP A 25 -0.20 15.24 -2.12
N THR A 26 -0.04 14.12 -1.41
CA THR A 26 0.77 14.07 -0.18
C THR A 26 2.22 13.70 -0.48
N GLY A 27 2.44 12.73 -1.36
CA GLY A 27 3.78 12.24 -1.66
C GLY A 27 4.54 11.81 -0.42
N VAL A 28 5.78 12.28 -0.32
CA VAL A 28 6.70 11.96 0.78
C VAL A 28 6.53 12.86 2.02
N VAL A 29 5.67 13.88 1.95
CA VAL A 29 5.39 14.73 3.11
C VAL A 29 4.72 13.93 4.22
N ASP A 30 5.17 14.14 5.43
CA ASP A 30 4.70 13.39 6.60
C ASP A 30 3.46 14.08 7.19
N VAL A 31 2.29 13.55 6.82
CA VAL A 31 0.97 14.08 7.17
C VAL A 31 0.22 13.02 7.98
N HIS A 32 -0.39 13.43 9.09
CA HIS A 32 -1.17 12.60 9.98
C HIS A 32 -2.46 12.08 9.34
N LEU A 33 -3.03 11.03 9.93
CA LEU A 33 -4.39 10.62 9.62
C LEU A 33 -5.39 11.72 10.01
N SER A 34 -6.49 11.83 9.27
CA SER A 34 -7.65 12.62 9.72
C SER A 34 -8.37 11.93 10.88
N SER A 35 -9.25 12.65 11.58
CA SER A 35 -10.11 12.04 12.61
C SER A 35 -10.88 10.83 12.07
N ASP A 36 -11.43 10.95 10.85
CA ASP A 36 -12.14 9.86 10.19
C ASP A 36 -11.19 8.72 9.81
N GLY A 37 -9.94 9.07 9.48
CA GLY A 37 -8.87 8.12 9.22
C GLY A 37 -8.53 7.22 10.40
N PHE A 38 -8.47 7.76 11.60
CA PHE A 38 -8.27 6.98 12.82
C PHE A 38 -9.45 6.04 13.10
N VAL A 39 -10.69 6.52 12.92
CA VAL A 39 -11.89 5.70 13.09
C VAL A 39 -11.91 4.55 12.08
N GLY A 40 -11.63 4.85 10.81
CA GLY A 40 -11.59 3.84 9.75
C GLY A 40 -10.48 2.82 9.97
N ALA A 41 -9.29 3.23 10.41
CA ALA A 41 -8.20 2.33 10.73
C ALA A 41 -8.57 1.33 11.85
N LYS A 42 -9.28 1.77 12.89
CA LYS A 42 -9.81 0.87 13.93
C LYS A 42 -10.78 -0.16 13.36
N LYS A 43 -11.71 0.27 12.48
CA LYS A 43 -12.64 -0.66 11.80
C LYS A 43 -11.88 -1.72 10.98
N MET A 44 -10.81 -1.33 10.28
CA MET A 44 -9.96 -2.30 9.58
C MET A 44 -9.34 -3.31 10.55
N GLY A 45 -8.90 -2.87 11.73
CA GLY A 45 -8.40 -3.75 12.80
C GLY A 45 -9.43 -4.78 13.25
N GLU A 46 -10.70 -4.37 13.43
CA GLU A 46 -11.80 -5.27 13.77
C GLU A 46 -12.07 -6.32 12.68
N LEU A 47 -11.99 -5.93 11.39
CA LEU A 47 -12.22 -6.83 10.26
C LEU A 47 -11.17 -7.95 10.16
N ILE A 48 -9.96 -7.71 10.65
CA ILE A 48 -8.86 -8.67 10.62
C ILE A 48 -8.42 -9.13 12.02
N LYS A 49 -9.26 -8.94 13.05
CA LYS A 49 -8.89 -9.25 14.44
C LYS A 49 -8.51 -10.72 14.64
N ASP A 50 -9.14 -11.63 13.90
CA ASP A 50 -8.92 -13.07 14.00
C ASP A 50 -7.74 -13.57 13.13
N PHE A 51 -7.10 -12.68 12.33
CA PHE A 51 -5.91 -13.04 11.57
C PHE A 51 -4.67 -13.07 12.46
N HIS A 52 -3.91 -14.14 12.39
CA HIS A 52 -2.59 -14.19 13.00
C HIS A 52 -1.54 -13.60 12.06
N PHE A 53 -0.66 -12.72 12.58
CA PHE A 53 0.49 -12.18 11.88
C PHE A 53 1.77 -12.42 12.66
N ASP A 54 2.81 -12.89 11.99
CA ASP A 54 4.15 -13.07 12.54
C ASP A 54 5.00 -11.81 12.34
N TYR A 55 4.80 -11.13 11.21
CA TYR A 55 5.53 -9.92 10.83
C TYR A 55 4.58 -8.84 10.33
N ALA A 56 4.94 -7.59 10.62
CA ALA A 56 4.27 -6.42 10.07
C ALA A 56 5.31 -5.40 9.54
N PHE A 57 5.06 -4.90 8.34
CA PHE A 57 5.88 -3.86 7.72
C PHE A 57 5.04 -2.62 7.47
N THR A 58 5.54 -1.46 7.89
CA THR A 58 4.95 -0.16 7.56
C THR A 58 5.91 0.64 6.70
N SER A 59 5.45 1.69 6.03
CA SER A 59 6.36 2.72 5.56
C SER A 59 6.89 3.53 6.75
N VAL A 60 7.93 4.36 6.51
CA VAL A 60 8.42 5.27 7.57
C VAL A 60 7.48 6.47 7.78
N GLN A 61 6.50 6.70 6.91
CA GLN A 61 5.58 7.83 6.95
C GLN A 61 4.51 7.65 8.03
N ILE A 62 4.23 8.74 8.78
CA ILE A 62 3.41 8.71 10.00
C ILE A 62 2.01 8.10 9.77
N ARG A 63 1.32 8.44 8.67
CA ARG A 63 -0.03 7.93 8.37
C ARG A 63 -0.11 6.42 8.20
N SER A 64 0.96 5.78 7.73
CA SER A 64 1.07 4.32 7.66
C SER A 64 1.22 3.71 9.05
N LYS A 65 2.09 4.29 9.88
CA LYS A 65 2.30 3.87 11.28
C LYS A 65 1.04 4.06 12.11
N GLU A 66 0.41 5.23 12.03
CA GLU A 66 -0.85 5.52 12.75
C GLU A 66 -1.98 4.59 12.33
N THR A 67 -2.06 4.22 11.04
CA THR A 67 -3.02 3.21 10.59
C THR A 67 -2.74 1.87 11.27
N TYR A 68 -1.50 1.40 11.24
CA TYR A 68 -1.09 0.15 11.89
C TYR A 68 -1.38 0.17 13.40
N GLU A 69 -0.96 1.21 14.11
CA GLU A 69 -1.15 1.36 15.55
C GLU A 69 -2.64 1.38 15.93
N SER A 70 -3.45 2.10 15.14
CA SER A 70 -4.90 2.17 15.35
C SER A 70 -5.57 0.81 15.12
N MET A 71 -5.16 0.07 14.10
CA MET A 71 -5.63 -1.29 13.85
C MET A 71 -5.24 -2.24 14.99
N MET A 72 -4.00 -2.15 15.47
CA MET A 72 -3.52 -3.01 16.56
C MET A 72 -4.16 -2.67 17.90
N SER A 73 -4.63 -1.43 18.12
CA SER A 73 -5.26 -1.01 19.37
C SER A 73 -6.57 -1.72 19.70
N VAL A 74 -7.24 -2.29 18.70
CA VAL A 74 -8.52 -3.03 18.84
C VAL A 74 -8.35 -4.55 18.79
N ARG A 75 -7.11 -5.04 18.71
CA ARG A 75 -6.76 -6.46 18.70
C ARG A 75 -6.28 -6.92 20.07
N ASP A 76 -6.40 -8.21 20.35
CA ASP A 76 -5.81 -8.78 21.58
C ASP A 76 -4.29 -8.61 21.58
N LYS A 77 -3.76 -8.13 22.70
CA LYS A 77 -2.34 -7.79 22.89
C LYS A 77 -1.39 -8.99 22.94
N ASN A 78 -1.90 -10.21 22.80
CA ASN A 78 -1.11 -11.44 22.99
C ASN A 78 -0.34 -11.88 21.73
N ASN A 79 -0.32 -11.06 20.66
CA ASN A 79 0.45 -11.37 19.45
C ASN A 79 1.74 -10.56 19.42
N ASP A 80 2.86 -11.26 19.56
CA ASP A 80 4.21 -10.67 19.49
C ASP A 80 4.60 -10.50 17.99
N ILE A 81 3.98 -9.52 17.32
CA ILE A 81 4.22 -9.24 15.91
C ILE A 81 5.55 -8.50 15.76
N LYS A 82 6.49 -9.07 15.04
CA LYS A 82 7.76 -8.42 14.70
C LYS A 82 7.51 -7.30 13.67
N THR A 83 7.64 -6.05 14.10
CA THR A 83 7.30 -4.87 13.30
C THR A 83 8.54 -4.11 12.83
N GLU A 84 8.58 -3.74 11.55
CA GLU A 84 9.63 -2.93 10.94
C GLU A 84 9.05 -1.81 10.07
N SER A 85 9.65 -0.61 10.11
CA SER A 85 9.28 0.51 9.23
C SER A 85 10.36 0.75 8.19
N VAL A 86 9.99 0.75 6.90
CA VAL A 86 10.94 0.75 5.79
C VAL A 86 10.61 1.81 4.75
N LYS A 87 11.63 2.40 4.13
CA LYS A 87 11.48 3.47 3.12
C LYS A 87 10.98 2.93 1.78
N GLU A 88 11.27 1.70 1.47
CA GLU A 88 10.87 1.01 0.25
C GLU A 88 9.35 0.95 0.08
N LEU A 89 8.62 1.03 1.20
CA LEU A 89 7.15 1.06 1.22
C LEU A 89 6.55 2.48 1.23
N ASN A 90 7.36 3.55 1.16
CA ASN A 90 6.86 4.92 1.13
C ASN A 90 5.93 5.17 -0.06
N GLU A 91 5.06 6.18 0.07
CA GLU A 91 4.27 6.68 -1.05
C GLU A 91 5.17 7.23 -2.15
N ARG A 92 4.66 7.25 -3.36
CA ARG A 92 5.30 7.87 -4.52
C ARG A 92 5.56 9.36 -4.25
N ASP A 93 6.76 9.82 -4.54
CA ASP A 93 7.05 11.25 -4.53
C ASP A 93 6.34 11.93 -5.70
N TYR A 94 5.50 12.89 -5.40
CA TYR A 94 4.80 13.67 -6.41
C TYR A 94 5.56 14.94 -6.83
N GLY A 95 6.81 15.13 -6.36
CA GLY A 95 7.69 16.24 -6.74
C GLY A 95 6.97 17.57 -6.71
N ASP A 96 6.99 18.30 -7.83
CA ASP A 96 6.38 19.64 -7.96
C ASP A 96 4.86 19.67 -7.79
N TYR A 97 4.18 18.54 -7.81
CA TYR A 97 2.73 18.44 -7.53
C TYR A 97 2.42 18.25 -6.05
N THR A 98 3.40 17.97 -5.20
CA THR A 98 3.20 17.78 -3.76
C THR A 98 2.57 19.03 -3.12
N GLY A 99 1.51 18.83 -2.33
CA GLY A 99 0.73 19.90 -1.68
C GLY A 99 -0.31 20.58 -2.56
N LYS A 100 -0.27 20.39 -3.88
CA LYS A 100 -1.27 20.97 -4.79
C LYS A 100 -2.60 20.19 -4.70
N ASN A 101 -3.71 20.91 -4.84
CA ASN A 101 -5.03 20.30 -4.89
C ASN A 101 -5.22 19.57 -6.24
N LYS A 102 -5.63 18.32 -6.19
CA LYS A 102 -5.79 17.47 -7.37
C LYS A 102 -6.80 18.01 -8.38
N TRP A 103 -7.92 18.50 -7.86
CA TRP A 103 -9.02 18.99 -8.70
C TRP A 103 -8.73 20.32 -9.37
N ASP A 104 -7.96 21.18 -8.70
CA ASP A 104 -7.50 22.42 -9.32
C ASP A 104 -6.45 22.15 -10.38
N MET A 105 -5.56 21.18 -10.14
CA MET A 105 -4.58 20.76 -11.15
C MET A 105 -5.25 20.10 -12.35
N GLU A 106 -6.32 19.32 -12.17
CA GLU A 106 -7.09 18.74 -13.26
C GLU A 106 -7.70 19.82 -14.16
N LYS A 107 -8.25 20.91 -13.56
CA LYS A 107 -8.76 22.06 -14.32
C LYS A 107 -7.67 22.77 -15.13
N ILE A 108 -6.46 22.88 -14.58
CA ILE A 108 -5.33 23.57 -15.21
C ILE A 108 -4.71 22.73 -16.33
N LEU A 109 -4.49 21.42 -16.09
CA LEU A 109 -3.76 20.52 -16.98
C LEU A 109 -4.66 19.83 -18.00
N GLY A 110 -5.97 19.75 -17.72
CA GLY A 110 -6.91 18.90 -18.44
C GLY A 110 -6.91 17.46 -17.94
N HIS A 111 -8.01 16.77 -18.19
CA HIS A 111 -8.27 15.43 -17.66
C HIS A 111 -7.23 14.40 -18.13
N GLU A 112 -6.85 14.41 -19.41
CA GLU A 112 -5.88 13.45 -19.96
C GLU A 112 -4.53 13.52 -19.26
N GLU A 113 -3.96 14.70 -19.12
CA GLU A 113 -2.68 14.93 -18.46
C GLU A 113 -2.75 14.59 -16.97
N PHE A 114 -3.84 14.97 -16.30
CA PHE A 114 -4.11 14.65 -14.91
C PHE A 114 -4.14 13.12 -14.66
N ILE A 115 -4.77 12.35 -15.55
CA ILE A 115 -4.80 10.89 -15.45
C ILE A 115 -3.41 10.29 -15.68
N LYS A 116 -2.62 10.80 -16.63
CA LYS A 116 -1.24 10.37 -16.84
C LYS A 116 -0.41 10.52 -15.57
N ILE A 117 -0.45 11.70 -14.95
CA ILE A 117 0.24 11.98 -13.68
C ILE A 117 -0.18 11.01 -12.58
N ARG A 118 -1.47 10.69 -12.48
CA ARG A 118 -2.00 9.86 -11.40
C ARG A 118 -1.76 8.36 -11.59
N ARG A 119 -1.83 7.87 -12.83
CA ARG A 119 -2.10 6.46 -13.10
C ARG A 119 -1.03 5.76 -13.94
N SER A 120 -0.33 6.50 -14.83
CA SER A 120 0.60 5.88 -15.77
C SER A 120 1.76 5.17 -15.08
N TRP A 121 2.30 4.20 -15.80
CA TRP A 121 3.42 3.39 -15.35
C TRP A 121 4.72 4.20 -15.23
N ASP A 122 5.14 4.83 -16.30
CA ASP A 122 6.44 5.50 -16.41
C ASP A 122 6.36 7.00 -16.70
N TYR A 123 5.15 7.59 -16.58
CA TYR A 123 4.98 9.04 -16.79
C TYR A 123 5.87 9.84 -15.84
N PRO A 124 6.73 10.73 -16.37
CA PRO A 124 7.69 11.46 -15.55
C PRO A 124 7.00 12.50 -14.66
N ILE A 125 7.34 12.53 -13.39
CA ILE A 125 6.91 13.54 -12.44
C ILE A 125 8.10 14.49 -12.20
N PRO A 126 7.97 15.80 -12.51
CA PRO A 126 9.05 16.75 -12.26
C PRO A 126 9.50 16.72 -10.79
N ASN A 127 10.78 16.46 -10.55
CA ASN A 127 11.38 16.32 -9.21
C ASN A 127 10.75 15.24 -8.33
N GLY A 128 10.08 14.24 -8.92
CA GLY A 128 9.39 13.19 -8.22
C GLY A 128 9.61 11.80 -8.84
N GLU A 129 8.75 10.86 -8.50
CA GLU A 129 8.82 9.46 -8.94
C GLU A 129 7.70 9.11 -9.93
N SER A 130 8.01 8.33 -10.96
CA SER A 130 7.02 7.55 -11.71
C SER A 130 6.59 6.32 -10.89
N LEU A 131 5.51 5.64 -11.30
CA LEU A 131 5.13 4.36 -10.65
C LEU A 131 6.20 3.28 -10.87
N LYS A 132 6.89 3.31 -12.02
CA LYS A 132 8.02 2.42 -12.32
C LYS A 132 9.15 2.58 -11.31
N MET A 133 9.51 3.80 -10.93
CA MET A 133 10.53 4.06 -9.90
C MET A 133 10.10 3.52 -8.52
N VAL A 134 8.81 3.64 -8.18
CA VAL A 134 8.28 3.03 -6.95
C VAL A 134 8.38 1.51 -7.01
N TYR A 135 8.08 0.90 -8.16
CA TYR A 135 8.24 -0.54 -8.37
C TYR A 135 9.70 -0.98 -8.21
N GLU A 136 10.65 -0.23 -8.76
CA GLU A 136 12.09 -0.52 -8.69
C GLU A 136 12.65 -0.52 -7.26
N ARG A 137 11.96 0.10 -6.29
CA ARG A 137 12.34 0.02 -4.86
C ARG A 137 11.47 -0.94 -4.04
N SER A 138 10.15 -1.03 -4.32
CA SER A 138 9.24 -1.84 -3.48
C SER A 138 9.27 -3.33 -3.85
N VAL A 139 9.44 -3.67 -5.12
CA VAL A 139 9.43 -5.08 -5.53
C VAL A 139 10.72 -5.81 -5.14
N PRO A 140 11.93 -5.26 -5.29
CA PRO A 140 13.13 -5.88 -4.71
C PRO A 140 13.02 -6.07 -3.19
N PHE A 141 12.43 -5.13 -2.46
CA PHE A 141 12.16 -5.30 -1.03
C PHE A 141 11.20 -6.48 -0.77
N TYR A 142 10.09 -6.57 -1.51
CA TYR A 142 9.17 -7.70 -1.43
C TYR A 142 9.89 -9.03 -1.68
N LEU A 143 10.68 -9.13 -2.74
CA LEU A 143 11.38 -10.36 -3.12
C LEU A 143 12.47 -10.79 -2.13
N ASN A 144 13.21 -9.83 -1.59
CA ASN A 144 14.39 -10.11 -0.76
C ASN A 144 14.07 -10.17 0.75
N LYS A 145 12.97 -9.56 1.19
CA LYS A 145 12.62 -9.50 2.62
C LYS A 145 11.30 -10.21 2.92
N ILE A 146 10.23 -9.92 2.17
CA ILE A 146 8.88 -10.41 2.46
C ILE A 146 8.70 -11.86 2.00
N LEU A 147 9.03 -12.15 0.75
CA LEU A 147 8.84 -13.47 0.15
C LEU A 147 9.61 -14.59 0.89
N PRO A 148 10.85 -14.41 1.37
CA PRO A 148 11.49 -15.42 2.22
C PRO A 148 10.70 -15.74 3.50
N LEU A 149 10.14 -14.73 4.18
CA LEU A 149 9.32 -14.94 5.37
C LEU A 149 8.05 -15.75 5.05
N LEU A 150 7.39 -15.41 3.95
CA LEU A 150 6.21 -16.16 3.48
C LEU A 150 6.55 -17.61 3.13
N ARG A 151 7.74 -17.87 2.55
CA ARG A 151 8.23 -19.23 2.26
C ARG A 151 8.48 -20.08 3.50
N GLU A 152 8.77 -19.42 4.62
CA GLU A 152 8.88 -20.05 5.95
C GLU A 152 7.51 -20.22 6.66
N ASP A 153 6.41 -20.09 5.91
CA ASP A 153 5.02 -20.20 6.38
C ASP A 153 4.59 -19.09 7.38
N ASN A 154 5.32 -17.99 7.44
CA ASN A 154 4.91 -16.83 8.23
C ASN A 154 3.80 -16.03 7.52
N ASN A 155 2.87 -15.48 8.29
CA ASN A 155 1.88 -14.54 7.80
C ASN A 155 2.41 -13.11 7.95
N VAL A 156 2.36 -12.35 6.87
CA VAL A 156 2.94 -11.01 6.79
C VAL A 156 1.86 -9.97 6.52
N LEU A 157 1.86 -8.90 7.33
CA LEU A 157 1.06 -7.70 7.13
C LEU A 157 1.92 -6.57 6.56
N ILE A 158 1.45 -5.92 5.49
CA ILE A 158 2.01 -4.68 4.97
C ILE A 158 0.98 -3.57 5.13
N VAL A 159 1.32 -2.49 5.83
CA VAL A 159 0.53 -1.26 5.87
C VAL A 159 1.31 -0.17 5.16
N ALA A 160 0.83 0.26 3.99
CA ALA A 160 1.59 1.15 3.12
C ALA A 160 0.69 2.13 2.35
N HIS A 161 1.03 2.46 1.11
CA HIS A 161 0.39 3.52 0.34
C HIS A 161 -0.11 3.01 -1.01
N GLY A 162 -0.98 3.82 -1.65
CA GLY A 162 -1.60 3.44 -2.91
C GLY A 162 -0.60 3.01 -3.99
N ASN A 163 0.47 3.75 -4.21
CA ASN A 163 1.42 3.43 -5.28
C ASN A 163 2.42 2.33 -4.89
N SER A 164 2.89 2.27 -3.64
CA SER A 164 3.77 1.17 -3.22
C SER A 164 3.05 -0.18 -3.23
N ILE A 165 1.79 -0.23 -2.80
CA ILE A 165 0.97 -1.44 -2.89
C ILE A 165 0.68 -1.82 -4.34
N ARG A 166 0.28 -0.87 -5.20
CA ARG A 166 0.06 -1.11 -6.64
C ARG A 166 1.30 -1.67 -7.33
N SER A 167 2.48 -1.23 -6.94
CA SER A 167 3.75 -1.75 -7.46
C SER A 167 3.97 -3.22 -7.09
N ILE A 168 3.69 -3.60 -5.84
CA ILE A 168 3.78 -4.99 -5.38
C ILE A 168 2.68 -5.83 -6.04
N MET A 169 1.43 -5.32 -6.15
CA MET A 169 0.35 -5.98 -6.87
C MET A 169 0.72 -6.28 -8.32
N LYS A 170 1.35 -5.30 -9.01
CA LYS A 170 1.80 -5.47 -10.39
C LYS A 170 2.69 -6.71 -10.55
N TYR A 171 3.60 -6.95 -9.61
CA TYR A 171 4.45 -8.13 -9.61
C TYR A 171 3.64 -9.40 -9.28
N ILE A 172 2.91 -9.41 -8.18
CA ILE A 172 2.16 -10.58 -7.67
C ILE A 172 1.13 -11.08 -8.68
N GLU A 173 0.41 -10.14 -9.32
CA GLU A 173 -0.69 -10.44 -10.24
C GLU A 173 -0.25 -10.42 -11.72
N ASN A 174 1.04 -10.22 -12.01
CA ASN A 174 1.60 -10.11 -13.35
C ASN A 174 0.83 -9.11 -14.26
N ILE A 175 0.52 -7.92 -13.70
CA ILE A 175 -0.23 -6.88 -14.40
C ILE A 175 0.68 -6.18 -15.43
N SER A 176 0.22 -5.99 -16.67
CA SER A 176 1.01 -5.29 -17.69
C SER A 176 1.20 -3.80 -17.37
N ASP A 177 2.14 -3.15 -18.07
CA ASP A 177 2.43 -1.72 -17.91
C ASP A 177 1.23 -0.84 -18.27
N GLU A 178 0.44 -1.25 -19.26
CA GLU A 178 -0.76 -0.55 -19.69
C GLU A 178 -1.89 -0.70 -18.67
N LYS A 179 -2.12 -1.93 -18.19
CA LYS A 179 -3.22 -2.25 -17.27
C LYS A 179 -3.05 -1.74 -15.86
N ILE A 180 -1.81 -1.46 -15.42
CA ILE A 180 -1.59 -0.93 -14.06
C ILE A 180 -2.25 0.42 -13.85
N SER A 181 -2.51 1.18 -14.92
CA SER A 181 -3.23 2.45 -14.86
C SER A 181 -4.68 2.30 -14.35
N GLU A 182 -5.29 1.15 -14.55
CA GLU A 182 -6.67 0.83 -14.18
C GLU A 182 -6.80 0.34 -12.72
N VAL A 183 -5.68 -0.06 -12.09
CA VAL A 183 -5.68 -0.59 -10.74
C VAL A 183 -5.83 0.53 -9.71
N GLU A 184 -6.85 0.41 -8.88
CA GLU A 184 -7.09 1.32 -7.76
C GLU A 184 -6.89 0.65 -6.40
N MET A 185 -6.44 1.46 -5.44
CA MET A 185 -6.41 1.12 -4.03
C MET A 185 -7.20 2.18 -3.25
N SER A 186 -8.42 1.86 -2.88
CA SER A 186 -9.25 2.74 -2.03
C SER A 186 -8.76 2.72 -0.58
N PHE A 187 -9.08 3.76 0.20
CA PHE A 187 -8.93 3.71 1.65
C PHE A 187 -9.80 2.58 2.20
N GLY A 188 -9.36 1.95 3.27
CA GLY A 188 -10.11 0.86 3.87
C GLY A 188 -10.05 -0.48 3.13
N SER A 189 -9.33 -0.56 1.99
CA SER A 189 -9.14 -1.84 1.29
C SER A 189 -8.09 -2.68 2.00
N ILE A 190 -8.45 -3.92 2.27
CA ILE A 190 -7.61 -4.98 2.81
C ILE A 190 -7.49 -6.05 1.74
N LEU A 191 -6.29 -6.25 1.21
CA LEU A 191 -5.99 -7.28 0.21
C LEU A 191 -5.38 -8.49 0.91
N ILE A 192 -5.94 -9.65 0.72
CA ILE A 192 -5.46 -10.90 1.29
C ILE A 192 -5.05 -11.81 0.13
N TYR A 193 -3.79 -12.20 0.10
CA TYR A 193 -3.23 -13.06 -0.93
C TYR A 193 -2.82 -14.42 -0.38
N ASP A 194 -3.23 -15.47 -1.07
CA ASP A 194 -2.57 -16.76 -1.05
C ASP A 194 -1.59 -16.80 -2.24
N LEU A 195 -0.35 -17.16 -1.99
CA LEU A 195 0.73 -17.09 -2.97
C LEU A 195 1.39 -18.45 -3.19
N ASN A 196 2.00 -18.63 -4.36
CA ASN A 196 2.88 -19.76 -4.63
C ASN A 196 4.33 -19.47 -4.15
N THR A 197 5.21 -20.45 -4.28
CA THR A 197 6.62 -20.34 -3.86
C THR A 197 7.43 -19.30 -4.61
N GLU A 198 7.01 -18.88 -5.80
CA GLU A 198 7.60 -17.81 -6.58
C GLU A 198 7.09 -16.42 -6.16
N GLY A 199 6.06 -16.38 -5.28
CA GLY A 199 5.44 -15.13 -4.80
C GLY A 199 4.39 -14.56 -5.76
N HIS A 200 3.83 -15.38 -6.64
CA HIS A 200 2.72 -15.01 -7.52
C HIS A 200 1.37 -15.46 -6.93
N MET A 201 0.33 -14.75 -7.31
CA MET A 201 -1.02 -14.95 -6.80
C MET A 201 -1.59 -16.32 -7.18
N LEU A 202 -2.07 -17.06 -6.18
CA LEU A 202 -2.96 -18.20 -6.32
C LEU A 202 -4.41 -17.77 -6.12
N SER A 203 -4.69 -16.97 -5.09
CA SER A 203 -6.00 -16.38 -4.84
C SER A 203 -5.87 -15.00 -4.21
N LYS A 204 -6.91 -14.18 -4.38
CA LYS A 204 -7.03 -12.86 -3.76
C LYS A 204 -8.44 -12.68 -3.20
N GLU A 205 -8.51 -12.22 -1.96
CA GLU A 205 -9.73 -11.72 -1.33
C GLU A 205 -9.57 -10.23 -1.05
N ILE A 206 -10.64 -9.46 -1.20
CA ILE A 206 -10.68 -8.03 -0.88
C ILE A 206 -11.77 -7.81 0.15
N ILE A 207 -11.39 -7.28 1.32
CA ILE A 207 -12.31 -6.81 2.35
C ILE A 207 -12.30 -5.28 2.31
N GLN A 208 -13.48 -4.66 2.40
CA GLN A 208 -13.63 -3.20 2.40
C GLN A 208 -14.21 -2.76 3.75
N SER A 209 -13.58 -1.78 4.41
CA SER A 209 -14.03 -1.20 5.69
C SER A 209 -15.06 -0.09 5.50
#